data_0f2645e9923762586863f664a49be20c
#
_entry.id   0f2645e9923762586863f664a49be20c
#
_cell.length_a   1.000
_cell.length_b   1.000
_cell.length_c   1.000
_cell.angle_alpha   90.00
_cell.angle_beta   90.00
_cell.angle_gamma   90.00
#
_symmetry.space_group_name_H-M   'P 1'
#
loop_
_entity.id
_entity.type
_entity.pdbx_description
1 polymer ?
#
loop_
_entity_poly.entity_id
_entity_poly.type
_entity_poly.pdbx_seq_one_letter_code
_entity_poly.pdbx_strand_id
1 'polypeptide(L)'
;MSARTSYEQEPVQGRLDFQSLVDLHYGPLYRFAMSLTRAESDACDLVQQTFLIWATKGHQLQDSSKVKSWLYTTLHRAFLESRRRFTRFPHLEISEAEAELPHVEPDLVNHLDAQEVVQLLGRVDEQFQAAVALFYLEDYSYHEIAGILEIPLGTVKSRIARGLAQLKELVLRKAAAPGKATGGAA
;
A
#
# COMPACT_ATOMS: atom_id res chain seq x y z
N MET A 1 15.41 39.43 -38.51
CA MET A 1 14.98 39.81 -37.16
C MET A 1 14.18 38.63 -36.60
N SER A 2 14.85 37.81 -35.81
CA SER A 2 14.26 36.55 -35.26
C SER A 2 13.89 36.82 -33.79
N ALA A 3 12.60 36.78 -33.50
CA ALA A 3 12.09 36.81 -32.15
C ALA A 3 12.14 35.38 -31.56
N ARG A 4 13.10 35.13 -30.65
CA ARG A 4 13.11 33.95 -29.77
C ARG A 4 12.12 34.26 -28.64
N THR A 5 11.01 33.55 -28.65
CA THR A 5 10.09 33.52 -27.52
C THR A 5 10.67 32.58 -26.47
N SER A 6 11.35 33.13 -25.48
CA SER A 6 11.77 32.44 -24.27
C SER A 6 10.54 32.20 -23.41
N TYR A 7 10.09 30.95 -23.31
CA TYR A 7 9.16 30.55 -22.26
C TYR A 7 9.98 30.36 -20.98
N GLU A 8 10.19 31.44 -20.25
CA GLU A 8 10.64 31.39 -18.86
C GLU A 8 9.47 30.81 -18.03
N GLN A 9 9.60 29.54 -17.66
CA GLN A 9 8.73 28.95 -16.66
C GLN A 9 9.16 29.49 -15.31
N GLU A 10 8.34 30.37 -14.74
CA GLU A 10 8.50 30.77 -13.34
C GLU A 10 8.43 29.53 -12.45
N PRO A 11 9.36 29.37 -11.47
CA PRO A 11 9.28 28.28 -10.51
C PRO A 11 8.08 28.54 -9.59
N VAL A 12 7.02 27.76 -9.74
CA VAL A 12 5.89 27.77 -8.83
C VAL A 12 6.38 27.24 -7.48
N GLN A 13 6.67 28.16 -6.56
CA GLN A 13 7.05 27.87 -5.18
C GLN A 13 5.98 26.98 -4.53
N GLY A 14 6.39 25.78 -4.09
CA GLY A 14 5.56 24.86 -3.30
C GLY A 14 5.04 23.62 -4.01
N ARG A 15 5.26 23.44 -5.30
CA ARG A 15 4.93 22.20 -6.03
C ARG A 15 6.16 21.29 -6.03
N LEU A 16 6.03 20.11 -5.44
CA LEU A 16 7.01 19.05 -5.64
C LEU A 16 7.15 18.83 -7.16
N ASP A 17 8.37 18.98 -7.68
CA ASP A 17 8.68 18.57 -9.04
C ASP A 17 8.25 17.12 -9.25
N PHE A 18 7.68 16.81 -10.42
CA PHE A 18 7.15 15.48 -10.70
C PHE A 18 8.21 14.39 -10.49
N GLN A 19 9.45 14.65 -10.90
CA GLN A 19 10.54 13.69 -10.72
C GLN A 19 10.82 13.45 -9.23
N SER A 20 10.93 14.50 -8.43
CA SER A 20 11.13 14.40 -6.98
C SER A 20 9.99 13.64 -6.29
N LEU A 21 8.76 13.83 -6.76
CA LEU A 21 7.60 13.10 -6.25
C LEU A 21 7.68 11.60 -6.58
N VAL A 22 8.08 11.26 -7.80
CA VAL A 22 8.28 9.87 -8.22
C VAL A 22 9.39 9.24 -7.40
N ASP A 23 10.55 9.90 -7.29
CA ASP A 23 11.71 9.37 -6.56
C ASP A 23 11.39 9.11 -5.08
N LEU A 24 10.58 9.98 -4.46
CA LEU A 24 10.20 9.84 -3.07
C LEU A 24 9.16 8.73 -2.84
N HIS A 25 8.19 8.57 -3.73
CA HIS A 25 7.00 7.75 -3.50
C HIS A 25 6.96 6.43 -4.26
N TYR A 26 7.79 6.23 -5.30
CA TYR A 26 7.75 5.02 -6.11
C TYR A 26 7.98 3.75 -5.28
N GLY A 27 9.07 3.68 -4.53
CA GLY A 27 9.42 2.49 -3.74
C GLY A 27 8.35 2.10 -2.72
N PRO A 28 7.89 3.03 -1.86
CA PRO A 28 6.78 2.79 -0.94
C PRO A 28 5.49 2.34 -1.63
N LEU A 29 5.05 3.03 -2.68
CA LEU A 29 3.84 2.66 -3.44
C LEU A 29 3.98 1.29 -4.10
N TYR A 30 5.17 0.96 -4.62
CA TYR A 30 5.44 -0.36 -5.21
C TYR A 30 5.33 -1.48 -4.16
N ARG A 31 5.90 -1.30 -2.96
CA ARG A 31 5.76 -2.29 -1.88
C ARG A 31 4.31 -2.49 -1.49
N PHE A 32 3.54 -1.40 -1.37
CA PHE A 32 2.11 -1.48 -1.11
C PHE A 32 1.36 -2.20 -2.24
N ALA A 33 1.60 -1.85 -3.50
CA ALA A 33 1.00 -2.54 -4.65
C ALA A 33 1.35 -4.02 -4.69
N MET A 34 2.61 -4.39 -4.45
CA MET A 34 3.06 -5.79 -4.36
C MET A 34 2.36 -6.59 -3.27
N SER A 35 2.11 -5.97 -2.11
CA SER A 35 1.37 -6.63 -1.02
C SER A 35 -0.07 -6.96 -1.40
N LEU A 36 -0.67 -6.21 -2.34
CA LEU A 36 -2.04 -6.38 -2.81
C LEU A 36 -2.15 -7.33 -4.01
N THR A 37 -1.25 -7.17 -5.00
CA THR A 37 -1.34 -7.87 -6.29
C THR A 37 -0.61 -9.22 -6.29
N ARG A 38 0.47 -9.35 -5.52
CA ARG A 38 1.38 -10.51 -5.49
C ARG A 38 2.07 -10.77 -6.83
N ALA A 39 1.94 -9.87 -7.79
CA ALA A 39 2.51 -9.97 -9.13
C ALA A 39 3.23 -8.67 -9.47
N GLU A 40 4.48 -8.78 -9.89
CA GLU A 40 5.34 -7.65 -10.19
C GLU A 40 4.78 -6.77 -11.32
N SER A 41 4.30 -7.40 -12.41
CA SER A 41 3.69 -6.69 -13.52
C SER A 41 2.51 -5.84 -13.08
N ASP A 42 1.59 -6.43 -12.31
CA ASP A 42 0.38 -5.75 -11.87
C ASP A 42 0.71 -4.62 -10.87
N ALA A 43 1.71 -4.83 -10.01
CA ALA A 43 2.18 -3.80 -9.08
C ALA A 43 2.80 -2.61 -9.83
N CYS A 44 3.65 -2.88 -10.83
CA CYS A 44 4.23 -1.83 -11.68
C CYS A 44 3.14 -1.04 -12.41
N ASP A 45 2.15 -1.73 -12.99
CA ASP A 45 1.05 -1.10 -13.72
C ASP A 45 0.21 -0.18 -12.81
N LEU A 46 -0.12 -0.64 -11.59
CA LEU A 46 -0.84 0.17 -10.61
C LEU A 46 -0.07 1.43 -10.19
N VAL A 47 1.24 1.30 -9.98
CA VAL A 47 2.08 2.45 -9.62
C VAL A 47 2.17 3.43 -10.78
N GLN A 48 2.39 2.96 -12.00
CA GLN A 48 2.42 3.81 -13.20
C GLN A 48 1.08 4.52 -13.42
N GLN A 49 -0.03 3.80 -13.29
CA GLN A 49 -1.37 4.37 -13.39
C GLN A 49 -1.60 5.45 -12.32
N THR A 50 -1.11 5.24 -11.10
CA THR A 50 -1.23 6.21 -10.01
C THR A 50 -0.51 7.51 -10.35
N PHE A 51 0.73 7.44 -10.85
CA PHE A 51 1.48 8.62 -11.26
C PHE A 51 0.91 9.30 -12.50
N LEU A 52 0.33 8.55 -13.44
CA LEU A 52 -0.38 9.12 -14.59
C LEU A 52 -1.62 9.92 -14.13
N ILE A 53 -2.38 9.39 -13.17
CA ILE A 53 -3.51 10.11 -12.58
C ILE A 53 -3.02 11.36 -11.84
N TRP A 54 -1.88 11.26 -11.12
CA TRP A 54 -1.27 12.43 -10.49
C TRP A 54 -0.87 13.51 -11.50
N ALA A 55 -0.21 13.14 -12.60
CA ALA A 55 0.20 14.09 -13.63
C ALA A 55 -0.99 14.88 -14.19
N THR A 56 -2.16 14.26 -14.28
CA THR A 56 -3.39 14.87 -14.82
C THR A 56 -4.23 15.60 -13.78
N LYS A 57 -4.29 15.11 -12.54
CA LYS A 57 -5.22 15.58 -11.50
C LYS A 57 -4.54 16.14 -10.25
N GLY A 58 -3.24 15.90 -10.07
CA GLY A 58 -2.52 16.31 -8.85
C GLY A 58 -2.53 17.82 -8.60
N HIS A 59 -2.66 18.62 -9.68
CA HIS A 59 -2.78 20.08 -9.57
C HIS A 59 -4.05 20.54 -8.82
N GLN A 60 -5.05 19.69 -8.67
CA GLN A 60 -6.28 19.98 -7.94
C GLN A 60 -6.09 19.85 -6.40
N LEU A 61 -5.00 19.21 -5.97
CA LEU A 61 -4.68 19.06 -4.56
C LEU A 61 -4.07 20.37 -4.04
N GLN A 62 -4.80 21.07 -3.18
CA GLN A 62 -4.39 22.36 -2.62
C GLN A 62 -3.40 22.21 -1.45
N ASP A 63 -3.49 21.09 -0.72
CA ASP A 63 -2.69 20.81 0.48
C ASP A 63 -1.60 19.78 0.16
N SER A 64 -0.36 20.25 0.07
CA SER A 64 0.80 19.40 -0.24
C SER A 64 1.07 18.33 0.83
N SER A 65 0.64 18.53 2.06
CA SER A 65 0.78 17.53 3.13
C SER A 65 -0.04 16.26 2.87
N LYS A 66 -1.07 16.35 2.03
CA LYS A 66 -1.96 15.24 1.66
C LYS A 66 -1.50 14.45 0.44
N VAL A 67 -0.38 14.82 -0.18
CA VAL A 67 0.12 14.14 -1.38
C VAL A 67 0.29 12.64 -1.13
N LYS A 68 0.97 12.26 -0.06
CA LYS A 68 1.20 10.86 0.29
C LYS A 68 -0.12 10.09 0.40
N SER A 69 -1.05 10.54 1.23
CA SER A 69 -2.35 9.86 1.41
C SER A 69 -3.19 9.83 0.12
N TRP A 70 -3.13 10.88 -0.69
CA TRP A 70 -3.82 10.93 -1.98
C TRP A 70 -3.30 9.88 -2.96
N LEU A 71 -1.98 9.67 -3.02
CA LEU A 71 -1.36 8.64 -3.86
C LEU A 71 -1.81 7.24 -3.44
N TYR A 72 -1.81 6.93 -2.14
CA TYR A 72 -2.29 5.63 -1.62
C TYR A 72 -3.77 5.40 -1.87
N THR A 73 -4.62 6.42 -1.68
CA THR A 73 -6.05 6.36 -2.01
C THR A 73 -6.25 6.07 -3.50
N THR A 74 -5.51 6.77 -4.36
CA THR A 74 -5.59 6.60 -5.82
C THR A 74 -5.17 5.20 -6.24
N LEU A 75 -4.05 4.69 -5.71
CA LEU A 75 -3.57 3.34 -5.98
C LEU A 75 -4.58 2.27 -5.52
N HIS A 76 -5.10 2.41 -4.30
CA HIS A 76 -6.09 1.47 -3.76
C HIS A 76 -7.38 1.45 -4.58
N ARG A 77 -7.88 2.62 -5.00
CA ARG A 77 -9.05 2.70 -5.90
C ARG A 77 -8.77 2.03 -7.25
N ALA A 78 -7.60 2.27 -7.85
CA ALA A 78 -7.20 1.62 -9.11
C ALA A 78 -7.13 0.09 -8.95
N PHE A 79 -6.58 -0.40 -7.83
CA PHE A 79 -6.56 -1.82 -7.50
C PHE A 79 -7.98 -2.40 -7.40
N LEU A 80 -8.89 -1.77 -6.67
CA LEU A 80 -10.26 -2.23 -6.53
C LEU A 80 -11.00 -2.22 -7.89
N GLU A 81 -10.73 -1.23 -8.74
CA GLU A 81 -11.31 -1.16 -10.08
C GLU A 81 -10.81 -2.30 -10.97
N SER A 82 -9.50 -2.58 -10.97
CA SER A 82 -8.94 -3.72 -11.69
C SER A 82 -9.57 -5.05 -11.23
N ARG A 83 -9.70 -5.24 -9.91
CA ARG A 83 -10.35 -6.42 -9.34
C ARG A 83 -11.81 -6.57 -9.75
N ARG A 84 -12.59 -5.50 -9.77
CA ARG A 84 -13.99 -5.53 -10.23
C ARG A 84 -14.13 -5.92 -11.70
N ARG A 85 -13.17 -5.57 -12.54
CA ARG A 85 -13.15 -6.00 -13.96
C ARG A 85 -12.94 -7.52 -14.10
N PHE A 86 -12.14 -8.12 -13.20
CA PHE A 86 -11.85 -9.57 -13.22
C PHE A 86 -12.89 -10.40 -12.45
N THR A 87 -13.54 -9.82 -11.42
CA THR A 87 -14.48 -10.55 -10.56
C THR A 87 -15.91 -10.06 -10.82
N ARG A 88 -16.68 -10.82 -11.59
CA ARG A 88 -18.14 -10.61 -11.80
C ARG A 88 -18.96 -11.12 -10.61
N PHE A 89 -18.49 -10.95 -9.35
CA PHE A 89 -19.19 -11.42 -8.15
C PHE A 89 -19.43 -10.28 -7.15
N PRO A 90 -20.63 -10.27 -6.50
CA PRO A 90 -21.01 -9.22 -5.58
C PRO A 90 -20.18 -9.31 -4.28
N HIS A 91 -19.93 -8.13 -3.70
CA HIS A 91 -19.34 -7.98 -2.38
C HIS A 91 -20.16 -8.75 -1.35
N LEU A 92 -19.53 -9.73 -0.67
CA LEU A 92 -20.02 -10.23 0.60
C LEU A 92 -19.74 -9.13 1.64
N GLU A 93 -20.80 -8.43 2.06
CA GLU A 93 -20.79 -7.62 3.26
C GLU A 93 -20.52 -8.54 4.45
N ILE A 94 -19.34 -8.41 5.05
CA ILE A 94 -19.03 -9.17 6.25
C ILE A 94 -19.63 -8.42 7.42
N SER A 95 -20.59 -9.06 8.06
CA SER A 95 -21.19 -8.68 9.33
C SER A 95 -20.10 -8.26 10.33
N GLU A 96 -20.21 -7.03 10.86
CA GLU A 96 -19.37 -6.49 11.92
C GLU A 96 -19.71 -7.21 13.22
N ALA A 97 -19.06 -8.34 13.49
CA ALA A 97 -19.00 -8.87 14.82
C ALA A 97 -17.91 -8.09 15.58
N GLU A 98 -18.29 -7.42 16.66
CA GLU A 98 -17.35 -6.85 17.63
C GLU A 98 -16.53 -8.00 18.24
N ALA A 99 -15.36 -8.28 17.64
CA ALA A 99 -14.39 -9.17 18.23
C ALA A 99 -13.48 -8.33 19.13
N GLU A 100 -13.29 -8.74 20.38
CA GLU A 100 -12.20 -8.24 21.22
C GLU A 100 -10.91 -8.24 20.42
N LEU A 101 -10.28 -7.05 20.30
CA LEU A 101 -9.09 -6.88 19.49
C LEU A 101 -7.91 -7.56 20.17
N PRO A 102 -7.30 -8.59 19.60
CA PRO A 102 -6.09 -9.15 20.16
C PRO A 102 -5.02 -8.07 20.15
N HIS A 103 -4.40 -7.85 21.32
CA HIS A 103 -3.21 -7.00 21.41
C HIS A 103 -2.06 -7.74 20.73
N VAL A 104 -1.70 -7.30 19.54
CA VAL A 104 -0.56 -7.85 18.79
C VAL A 104 0.64 -6.94 19.05
N GLU A 105 1.64 -7.48 19.75
CA GLU A 105 2.92 -6.79 19.96
C GLU A 105 3.63 -6.66 18.60
N PRO A 106 4.06 -5.44 18.21
CA PRO A 106 4.73 -5.20 16.93
C PRO A 106 6.08 -5.92 16.78
N ASP A 107 6.70 -6.29 17.90
CA ASP A 107 8.09 -6.78 17.95
C ASP A 107 8.37 -8.05 17.14
N LEU A 108 7.36 -8.87 16.88
CA LEU A 108 7.57 -10.16 16.21
C LEU A 108 7.94 -10.02 14.72
N VAL A 109 7.63 -8.89 14.10
CA VAL A 109 7.84 -8.63 12.67
C VAL A 109 9.06 -7.72 12.44
N ASN A 110 9.56 -7.06 13.48
CA ASN A 110 10.70 -6.14 13.42
C ASN A 110 12.04 -6.79 12.99
N HIS A 111 12.12 -8.12 12.98
CA HIS A 111 13.31 -8.86 12.53
C HIS A 111 13.27 -9.25 11.04
N LEU A 112 12.15 -8.99 10.34
CA LEU A 112 12.01 -9.30 8.93
C LEU A 112 12.41 -8.09 8.08
N ASP A 113 13.02 -8.32 6.91
CA ASP A 113 13.24 -7.25 5.96
C ASP A 113 11.91 -6.83 5.28
N ALA A 114 11.88 -5.63 4.72
CA ALA A 114 10.66 -5.09 4.12
C ALA A 114 10.13 -5.96 2.96
N GLN A 115 11.01 -6.63 2.22
CA GLN A 115 10.63 -7.51 1.11
C GLN A 115 9.96 -8.79 1.62
N GLU A 116 10.49 -9.33 2.71
CA GLU A 116 9.95 -10.50 3.39
C GLU A 116 8.55 -10.22 3.96
N VAL A 117 8.38 -9.05 4.58
CA VAL A 117 7.07 -8.59 5.07
C VAL A 117 6.07 -8.46 3.94
N VAL A 118 6.43 -7.86 2.81
CA VAL A 118 5.56 -7.73 1.62
C VAL A 118 5.10 -9.12 1.12
N GLN A 119 5.99 -10.10 1.07
CA GLN A 119 5.63 -11.47 0.66
C GLN A 119 4.66 -12.14 1.64
N LEU A 120 4.85 -11.93 2.94
CA LEU A 120 3.95 -12.48 3.96
C LEU A 120 2.59 -11.77 3.96
N LEU A 121 2.56 -10.45 3.78
CA LEU A 121 1.33 -9.68 3.61
C LEU A 121 0.51 -10.18 2.42
N GLY A 122 1.16 -10.52 1.32
CA GLY A 122 0.49 -11.15 0.18
C GLY A 122 -0.21 -12.47 0.50
N ARG A 123 0.05 -13.11 1.64
CA ARG A 123 -0.57 -14.37 2.09
C ARG A 123 -1.67 -14.16 3.14
N VAL A 124 -1.80 -12.96 3.67
CA VAL A 124 -2.92 -12.54 4.52
C VAL A 124 -4.20 -12.47 3.66
N ASP A 125 -5.37 -12.69 4.26
CA ASP A 125 -6.64 -12.56 3.55
C ASP A 125 -6.78 -11.18 2.91
N GLU A 126 -7.24 -11.15 1.66
CA GLU A 126 -7.28 -9.94 0.81
C GLU A 126 -7.96 -8.75 1.48
N GLN A 127 -9.04 -9.00 2.20
CA GLN A 127 -9.80 -7.95 2.90
C GLN A 127 -9.01 -7.23 4.00
N PHE A 128 -7.92 -7.84 4.50
CA PHE A 128 -7.10 -7.28 5.58
C PHE A 128 -5.79 -6.67 5.04
N GLN A 129 -5.32 -7.11 3.87
CA GLN A 129 -4.01 -6.76 3.32
C GLN A 129 -3.78 -5.25 3.27
N ALA A 130 -4.69 -4.50 2.67
CA ALA A 130 -4.51 -3.05 2.52
C ALA A 130 -4.38 -2.33 3.87
N ALA A 131 -5.23 -2.67 4.85
CA ALA A 131 -5.19 -2.03 6.16
C ALA A 131 -3.89 -2.37 6.92
N VAL A 132 -3.46 -3.63 6.89
CA VAL A 132 -2.22 -4.06 7.55
C VAL A 132 -0.99 -3.49 6.86
N ALA A 133 -0.96 -3.44 5.52
CA ALA A 133 0.15 -2.88 4.77
C ALA A 133 0.32 -1.39 5.05
N LEU A 134 -0.76 -0.60 5.06
CA LEU A 134 -0.71 0.82 5.40
C LEU A 134 -0.26 1.07 6.85
N PHE A 135 -0.72 0.24 7.77
CA PHE A 135 -0.35 0.34 9.17
C PHE A 135 1.12 -0.01 9.39
N TYR A 136 1.56 -1.15 8.84
CA TYR A 136 2.86 -1.73 9.17
C TYR A 136 4.01 -1.22 8.28
N LEU A 137 3.79 -1.04 6.98
CA LEU A 137 4.85 -0.60 6.05
C LEU A 137 4.98 0.92 5.97
N GLU A 138 3.89 1.64 6.26
CA GLU A 138 3.81 3.08 5.98
C GLU A 138 3.52 3.94 7.21
N ASP A 139 3.39 3.32 8.39
CA ASP A 139 3.18 3.95 9.70
C ASP A 139 1.95 4.87 9.77
N TYR A 140 0.91 4.57 8.99
CA TYR A 140 -0.33 5.34 9.05
C TYR A 140 -1.14 5.03 10.31
N SER A 141 -1.68 6.07 10.94
CA SER A 141 -2.66 5.93 12.02
C SER A 141 -3.97 5.31 11.52
N TYR A 142 -4.76 4.74 12.42
CA TYR A 142 -6.07 4.17 12.08
C TYR A 142 -7.02 5.16 11.41
N HIS A 143 -6.96 6.45 11.80
CA HIS A 143 -7.78 7.49 11.19
C HIS A 143 -7.34 7.81 9.75
N GLU A 144 -6.04 7.87 9.50
CA GLU A 144 -5.52 8.07 8.15
C GLU A 144 -5.86 6.88 7.25
N ILE A 145 -5.71 5.64 7.76
CA ILE A 145 -6.08 4.42 7.03
C ILE A 145 -7.57 4.42 6.69
N ALA A 146 -8.44 4.86 7.63
CA ALA A 146 -9.87 4.99 7.38
C ALA A 146 -10.15 5.96 6.23
N GLY A 147 -9.42 7.09 6.18
CA GLY A 147 -9.50 8.06 5.08
C GLY A 147 -8.97 7.52 3.76
N ILE A 148 -7.83 6.81 3.78
CA ILE A 148 -7.19 6.26 2.57
C ILE A 148 -8.06 5.15 1.96
N LEU A 149 -8.56 4.23 2.78
CA LEU A 149 -9.35 3.08 2.32
C LEU A 149 -10.84 3.39 2.17
N GLU A 150 -11.28 4.57 2.65
CA GLU A 150 -12.69 5.01 2.62
C GLU A 150 -13.64 4.03 3.33
N ILE A 151 -13.22 3.54 4.50
CA ILE A 151 -13.98 2.61 5.34
C ILE A 151 -14.11 3.15 6.77
N PRO A 152 -15.12 2.71 7.54
CA PRO A 152 -15.30 3.12 8.93
C PRO A 152 -14.07 2.78 9.80
N LEU A 153 -13.79 3.61 10.81
CA LEU A 153 -12.68 3.41 11.75
C LEU A 153 -12.79 2.06 12.49
N GLY A 154 -13.99 1.62 12.84
CA GLY A 154 -14.22 0.30 13.44
C GLY A 154 -13.77 -0.83 12.52
N THR A 155 -14.09 -0.71 11.23
CA THR A 155 -13.66 -1.66 10.20
C THR A 155 -12.13 -1.68 10.06
N VAL A 156 -11.46 -0.53 10.10
CA VAL A 156 -9.99 -0.46 10.11
C VAL A 156 -9.41 -1.23 11.28
N LYS A 157 -9.90 -0.95 12.50
CA LYS A 157 -9.43 -1.62 13.72
C LYS A 157 -9.56 -3.14 13.61
N SER A 158 -10.74 -3.63 13.22
CA SER A 158 -11.00 -5.07 13.10
C SER A 158 -10.15 -5.73 12.00
N ARG A 159 -9.96 -5.05 10.84
CA ARG A 159 -9.12 -5.56 9.75
C ARG A 159 -7.66 -5.63 10.13
N ILE A 160 -7.13 -4.61 10.80
CA ILE A 160 -5.73 -4.61 11.28
C ILE A 160 -5.53 -5.73 12.30
N ALA A 161 -6.41 -5.84 13.31
CA ALA A 161 -6.27 -6.87 14.34
C ALA A 161 -6.27 -8.29 13.75
N ARG A 162 -7.23 -8.61 12.87
CA ARG A 162 -7.31 -9.94 12.24
C ARG A 162 -6.15 -10.19 11.28
N GLY A 163 -5.76 -9.18 10.50
CA GLY A 163 -4.65 -9.31 9.57
C GLY A 163 -3.31 -9.45 10.26
N LEU A 164 -3.04 -8.74 11.37
CA LEU A 164 -1.84 -8.91 12.18
C LEU A 164 -1.80 -10.30 12.85
N ALA A 165 -2.95 -10.83 13.31
CA ALA A 165 -3.01 -12.18 13.84
C ALA A 165 -2.61 -13.23 12.78
N GLN A 166 -3.10 -13.11 11.55
CA GLN A 166 -2.70 -13.97 10.43
C GLN A 166 -1.23 -13.80 10.07
N LEU A 167 -0.73 -12.55 10.02
CA LEU A 167 0.67 -12.26 9.74
C LEU A 167 1.59 -12.91 10.78
N LYS A 168 1.25 -12.77 12.07
CA LYS A 168 1.97 -13.42 13.17
C LYS A 168 2.04 -14.93 12.99
N GLU A 169 0.93 -15.56 12.67
CA GLU A 169 0.89 -17.02 12.42
C GLU A 169 1.80 -17.43 11.25
N LEU A 170 1.79 -16.66 10.16
CA LEU A 170 2.65 -16.90 9.00
C LEU A 170 4.14 -16.77 9.35
N VAL A 171 4.52 -15.78 10.15
CA VAL A 171 5.90 -15.61 10.65
C VAL A 171 6.32 -16.79 11.51
N LEU A 172 5.49 -17.20 12.46
CA LEU A 172 5.79 -18.34 13.35
C LEU A 172 5.92 -19.65 12.57
N ARG A 173 5.05 -19.90 11.60
CA ARG A 173 5.16 -21.08 10.72
C ARG A 173 6.43 -21.07 9.90
N LYS A 174 6.88 -19.89 9.42
CA LYS A 174 8.12 -19.75 8.68
C LYS A 174 9.32 -20.02 9.58
N ALA A 175 9.35 -19.50 10.79
CA ALA A 175 10.41 -19.74 11.78
C ALA A 175 10.49 -21.20 12.21
N ALA A 176 9.35 -21.92 12.26
CA ALA A 176 9.29 -23.33 12.63
C ALA A 176 9.62 -24.29 11.46
N ALA A 177 9.66 -23.81 10.21
CA ALA A 177 10.06 -24.64 9.07
C ALA A 177 11.57 -24.89 9.12
N PRO A 178 12.05 -26.16 9.20
CA PRO A 178 13.48 -26.47 9.23
C PRO A 178 14.11 -25.90 7.96
N GLY A 179 15.13 -25.04 8.14
CA GLY A 179 15.90 -24.47 7.05
C GLY A 179 16.35 -25.60 6.10
N LYS A 180 16.04 -25.49 4.82
CA LYS A 180 16.70 -26.30 3.81
C LYS A 180 18.19 -26.02 3.94
N ALA A 181 18.91 -26.93 4.59
CA ALA A 181 20.35 -26.96 4.56
C ALA A 181 20.76 -26.95 3.07
N THR A 182 21.42 -25.88 2.65
CA THR A 182 22.19 -25.88 1.43
C THR A 182 23.30 -26.90 1.63
N GLY A 183 23.00 -28.16 1.23
CA GLY A 183 23.98 -29.22 1.16
C GLY A 183 25.02 -28.80 0.13
N GLY A 184 26.21 -28.46 0.61
CA GLY A 184 27.39 -28.44 -0.21
C GLY A 184 27.61 -29.82 -0.78
N ALA A 185 27.67 -29.90 -2.08
CA ALA A 185 28.24 -31.06 -2.77
C ALA A 185 29.71 -30.77 -3.04
N ALA A 186 30.51 -31.68 -2.59
CA ALA A 186 31.93 -31.78 -2.84
C ALA A 186 32.23 -31.95 -4.34
#